data_115f0c80ffd96c5ff2b6bd12192fbdf8
#
_entry.id   115f0c80ffd96c5ff2b6bd12192fbdf8
#
_cell.length_a   1.000
_cell.length_b   1.000
_cell.length_c   1.000
_cell.angle_alpha   90.00
_cell.angle_beta   90.00
_cell.angle_gamma   90.00
#
_symmetry.space_group_name_H-M   'P 1'
#
loop_
_entity.id
_entity.type
_entity.pdbx_description
1 polymer ?
#
loop_
_entity_poly.entity_id
_entity_poly.type
_entity_poly.pdbx_seq_one_letter_code
_entity_poly.pdbx_strand_id
1 'polypeptide(L)'
;MLPYNQKYLVFDTETEGLNLHSSRTWQVSWLICQGDRILKENDRYISHKDLQINKKVEHLTGFSWDEYNERKEPLKNVWADFKKDLFDPEYKVVGQNLLGFDVYMVAGMQRSLGEAPDYSYLERIYDTRAYGKAYREELDKPKGNLLSWQYKIIHDRSLKSRVSQNQLLKFFGIDFEEDLLHNALYDNQKCYEVFKALKKHMNL
;
A
#
# COMPACT_ATOMS: atom_id res chain seq x y z
N MET A 1 -8.64 -13.84 -16.12
CA MET A 1 -9.81 -13.23 -15.47
C MET A 1 -9.63 -13.38 -13.97
N LEU A 2 -9.81 -12.31 -13.17
CA LEU A 2 -9.81 -12.45 -11.71
C LEU A 2 -10.88 -13.47 -11.32
N PRO A 3 -10.66 -14.34 -10.31
CA PRO A 3 -11.77 -15.12 -9.77
C PRO A 3 -12.86 -14.11 -9.39
N TYR A 4 -14.04 -14.22 -9.98
CA TYR A 4 -15.12 -13.23 -9.87
C TYR A 4 -15.50 -12.91 -8.43
N ASN A 5 -15.18 -13.81 -7.51
CA ASN A 5 -15.52 -13.72 -6.08
C ASN A 5 -14.34 -13.28 -5.17
N GLN A 6 -13.10 -13.14 -5.69
CA GLN A 6 -11.99 -12.75 -4.83
C GLN A 6 -12.06 -11.25 -4.51
N LYS A 7 -12.05 -10.94 -3.23
CA LYS A 7 -11.93 -9.57 -2.73
C LYS A 7 -10.47 -9.22 -2.44
N TYR A 8 -10.15 -7.96 -2.62
CA TYR A 8 -8.82 -7.40 -2.40
C TYR A 8 -8.92 -6.20 -1.46
N LEU A 9 -8.09 -6.18 -0.45
CA LEU A 9 -7.81 -4.97 0.32
C LEU A 9 -6.59 -4.32 -0.31
N VAL A 10 -6.74 -3.09 -0.76
CA VAL A 10 -5.64 -2.26 -1.29
C VAL A 10 -5.37 -1.18 -0.29
N PHE A 11 -4.14 -1.00 0.19
CA PHE A 11 -3.85 0.03 1.18
C PHE A 11 -2.51 0.71 0.97
N ASP A 12 -2.40 1.91 1.52
CA ASP A 12 -1.24 2.77 1.53
C ASP A 12 -1.18 3.57 2.82
N THR A 13 0.03 3.98 3.24
CA THR A 13 0.25 4.77 4.45
C THR A 13 1.08 6.01 4.16
N GLU A 14 0.62 7.17 4.65
CA GLU A 14 1.40 8.40 4.66
C GLU A 14 2.06 8.63 6.03
N THR A 15 3.31 9.08 6.00
CA THR A 15 4.16 9.13 7.17
C THR A 15 4.94 10.43 7.29
N GLU A 16 5.47 10.74 8.47
CA GLU A 16 6.35 11.87 8.72
C GLU A 16 7.65 11.84 7.90
N GLY A 17 8.01 10.67 7.36
CA GLY A 17 9.23 10.45 6.59
C GLY A 17 9.50 8.97 6.33
N LEU A 18 10.70 8.65 5.84
CA LEU A 18 11.05 7.32 5.38
C LEU A 18 11.79 6.44 6.40
N ASN A 19 11.94 6.88 7.64
CA ASN A 19 12.62 6.11 8.67
C ASN A 19 11.66 5.06 9.26
N LEU A 20 11.91 3.78 8.98
CA LEU A 20 11.08 2.66 9.39
C LEU A 20 10.93 2.48 10.92
N HIS A 21 11.82 3.07 11.71
CA HIS A 21 11.81 2.94 13.17
C HIS A 21 11.18 4.13 13.88
N SER A 22 11.33 5.34 13.32
CA SER A 22 10.93 6.58 14.00
C SER A 22 9.82 7.35 13.32
N SER A 23 9.58 7.17 12.02
CA SER A 23 8.48 7.83 11.34
C SER A 23 7.14 7.25 11.77
N ARG A 24 6.19 8.14 12.07
CA ARG A 24 4.83 7.76 12.44
C ARG A 24 3.90 7.89 11.25
N THR A 25 2.95 6.99 11.16
CA THR A 25 1.87 7.06 10.19
C THR A 25 0.87 8.12 10.61
N TRP A 26 0.59 9.10 9.76
CA TRP A 26 -0.41 10.12 10.02
C TRP A 26 -1.69 9.92 9.19
N GLN A 27 -1.62 9.12 8.11
CA GLN A 27 -2.77 8.74 7.31
C GLN A 27 -2.65 7.27 6.91
N VAL A 28 -3.75 6.57 6.94
CA VAL A 28 -3.90 5.26 6.32
C VAL A 28 -5.16 5.27 5.47
N SER A 29 -5.02 4.90 4.21
CA SER A 29 -6.16 4.74 3.32
C SER A 29 -6.25 3.31 2.82
N TRP A 30 -7.48 2.80 2.65
CA TRP A 30 -7.67 1.47 2.08
C TRP A 30 -8.98 1.32 1.34
N LEU A 31 -8.95 0.47 0.33
CA LEU A 31 -10.10 0.08 -0.49
C LEU A 31 -10.40 -1.40 -0.30
N ILE A 32 -11.67 -1.77 -0.34
CA ILE A 32 -12.09 -3.15 -0.59
C ILE A 32 -12.60 -3.23 -2.01
N CYS A 33 -11.94 -4.02 -2.84
CA CYS A 33 -12.24 -4.15 -4.26
C CYS A 33 -12.66 -5.57 -4.62
N GLN A 34 -13.54 -5.70 -5.62
CA GLN A 34 -13.94 -6.98 -6.21
C GLN A 34 -14.20 -6.81 -7.72
N GLY A 35 -13.42 -7.49 -8.55
CA GLY A 35 -13.47 -7.26 -9.99
C GLY A 35 -13.15 -5.81 -10.34
N ASP A 36 -14.05 -5.11 -10.99
CA ASP A 36 -13.89 -3.69 -11.33
C ASP A 36 -14.62 -2.74 -10.36
N ARG A 37 -15.18 -3.27 -9.27
CA ARG A 37 -15.93 -2.47 -8.32
C ARG A 37 -15.12 -2.20 -7.05
N ILE A 38 -15.21 -0.98 -6.58
CA ILE A 38 -14.79 -0.60 -5.23
C ILE A 38 -16.02 -0.76 -4.34
N LEU A 39 -15.93 -1.61 -3.32
CA LEU A 39 -17.02 -1.93 -2.40
C LEU A 39 -16.98 -1.06 -1.16
N LYS A 40 -15.79 -0.61 -0.75
CA LYS A 40 -15.58 0.21 0.43
C LYS A 40 -14.34 1.07 0.21
N GLU A 41 -14.44 2.32 0.65
CA GLU A 41 -13.32 3.28 0.67
C GLU A 41 -13.15 3.84 2.06
N ASN A 42 -11.91 3.95 2.51
CA ASN A 42 -11.58 4.57 3.78
C ASN A 42 -10.32 5.40 3.62
N ASP A 43 -10.37 6.58 4.19
CA ASP A 43 -9.25 7.51 4.23
C ASP A 43 -9.24 8.17 5.60
N ARG A 44 -8.28 7.78 6.47
CA ARG A 44 -8.32 8.06 7.90
C ARG A 44 -7.02 8.71 8.36
N TYR A 45 -7.15 9.77 9.12
CA TYR A 45 -6.07 10.57 9.66
C TYR A 45 -5.84 10.24 11.14
N ILE A 46 -4.59 9.98 11.51
CA ILE A 46 -4.21 9.55 12.85
C ILE A 46 -3.69 10.74 13.65
N SER A 47 -4.30 11.02 14.79
CA SER A 47 -3.91 12.10 15.68
C SER A 47 -2.60 11.80 16.39
N HIS A 48 -1.64 12.72 16.27
CA HIS A 48 -0.40 12.74 17.03
C HIS A 48 -0.24 14.07 17.76
N LYS A 49 0.26 14.05 18.99
CA LYS A 49 0.43 15.27 19.82
C LYS A 49 1.45 16.23 19.23
N ASP A 50 2.48 15.69 18.61
CA ASP A 50 3.69 16.40 18.15
C ASP A 50 4.10 15.92 16.75
N LEU A 51 3.13 15.83 15.81
CA LEU A 51 3.38 15.42 14.43
C LEU A 51 4.43 16.33 13.77
N GLN A 52 5.43 15.72 13.14
CA GLN A 52 6.53 16.42 12.49
C GLN A 52 6.44 16.30 10.97
N ILE A 53 5.85 17.27 10.31
CA ILE A 53 5.78 17.31 8.85
C ILE A 53 6.76 18.38 8.35
N ASN A 54 7.79 17.95 7.63
CA ASN A 54 8.70 18.88 6.98
C ASN A 54 8.16 19.26 5.59
N LYS A 55 8.66 20.38 5.04
CA LYS A 55 8.22 20.91 3.74
C LYS A 55 8.32 19.93 2.58
N LYS A 56 9.26 18.98 2.63
CA LYS A 56 9.42 17.98 1.58
C LYS A 56 8.29 16.93 1.65
N VAL A 57 7.94 16.49 2.85
CA VAL A 57 6.80 15.59 3.06
C VAL A 57 5.50 16.30 2.69
N GLU A 58 5.30 17.52 3.18
CA GLU A 58 4.14 18.35 2.85
C GLU A 58 3.93 18.48 1.34
N HIS A 59 4.97 18.84 0.60
CA HIS A 59 4.91 18.96 -0.86
C HIS A 59 4.68 17.61 -1.56
N LEU A 60 5.32 16.54 -1.06
CA LEU A 60 5.23 15.20 -1.69
C LEU A 60 3.87 14.55 -1.49
N THR A 61 3.28 14.69 -0.29
CA THR A 61 2.04 14.00 0.09
C THR A 61 0.80 14.88 -0.04
N GLY A 62 0.97 16.16 -0.39
CA GLY A 62 -0.13 17.12 -0.38
C GLY A 62 -0.68 17.40 1.02
N PHE A 63 0.09 17.12 2.09
CA PHE A 63 -0.35 17.30 3.47
C PHE A 63 -0.86 18.72 3.74
N SER A 64 -2.02 18.82 4.37
CA SER A 64 -2.62 20.09 4.82
C SER A 64 -2.88 20.05 6.33
N TRP A 65 -2.37 21.02 7.07
CA TRP A 65 -2.64 21.15 8.51
C TRP A 65 -4.12 21.37 8.81
N ASP A 66 -4.83 22.10 7.94
CA ASP A 66 -6.26 22.38 8.13
C ASP A 66 -7.06 21.09 7.98
N GLU A 67 -6.86 20.34 6.90
CA GLU A 67 -7.51 19.07 6.67
C GLU A 67 -7.15 18.03 7.75
N TYR A 68 -5.85 17.94 8.10
CA TYR A 68 -5.42 17.05 9.18
C TYR A 68 -6.11 17.37 10.50
N ASN A 69 -6.18 18.67 10.89
CA ASN A 69 -6.80 19.08 12.15
C ASN A 69 -8.31 18.83 12.19
N GLU A 70 -8.98 18.93 11.05
CA GLU A 70 -10.40 18.64 10.90
C GLU A 70 -10.71 17.15 11.00
N ARG A 71 -9.88 16.29 10.37
CA ARG A 71 -10.17 14.87 10.16
C ARG A 71 -9.47 13.91 11.14
N LYS A 72 -8.43 14.38 11.84
CA LYS A 72 -7.64 13.51 12.72
C LYS A 72 -8.43 12.90 13.84
N GLU A 73 -8.19 11.65 14.11
CA GLU A 73 -8.83 10.87 15.18
C GLU A 73 -7.82 9.98 15.91
N PRO A 74 -8.16 9.48 17.10
CA PRO A 74 -7.26 8.62 17.86
C PRO A 74 -6.84 7.37 17.08
N LEU A 75 -5.54 7.03 17.10
CA LEU A 75 -4.99 5.82 16.47
C LEU A 75 -5.81 4.57 16.79
N LYS A 76 -6.29 4.44 18.04
CA LYS A 76 -7.10 3.29 18.46
C LYS A 76 -8.35 3.09 17.59
N ASN A 77 -9.02 4.18 17.19
CA ASN A 77 -10.23 4.11 16.38
C ASN A 77 -9.89 3.71 14.94
N VAL A 78 -8.90 4.39 14.35
CA VAL A 78 -8.42 4.07 13.01
C VAL A 78 -7.97 2.62 12.92
N TRP A 79 -7.17 2.18 13.89
CA TRP A 79 -6.66 0.82 13.94
C TRP A 79 -7.75 -0.22 14.08
N ALA A 80 -8.77 0.02 14.91
CA ALA A 80 -9.88 -0.92 15.09
C ALA A 80 -10.60 -1.21 13.77
N ASP A 81 -10.84 -0.18 12.93
CA ASP A 81 -11.49 -0.34 11.63
C ASP A 81 -10.56 -0.97 10.60
N PHE A 82 -9.32 -0.49 10.51
CA PHE A 82 -8.35 -1.00 9.56
C PHE A 82 -7.95 -2.45 9.86
N LYS A 83 -7.71 -2.77 11.14
CA LYS A 83 -7.39 -4.12 11.61
C LYS A 83 -8.46 -5.14 11.21
N LYS A 84 -9.73 -4.77 11.33
CA LYS A 84 -10.84 -5.65 10.95
C LYS A 84 -10.76 -6.08 9.48
N ASP A 85 -10.46 -5.13 8.58
CA ASP A 85 -10.37 -5.42 7.15
C ASP A 85 -9.02 -6.09 6.81
N LEU A 86 -7.90 -5.63 7.40
CA LEU A 86 -6.55 -6.15 7.10
C LEU A 86 -6.40 -7.62 7.47
N PHE A 87 -6.98 -8.04 8.59
CA PHE A 87 -6.87 -9.42 9.07
C PHE A 87 -8.01 -10.33 8.63
N ASP A 88 -8.97 -9.82 7.84
CA ASP A 88 -9.98 -10.67 7.22
C ASP A 88 -9.32 -11.67 6.25
N PRO A 89 -9.39 -12.99 6.51
CA PRO A 89 -8.71 -14.00 5.70
C PRO A 89 -9.28 -14.12 4.28
N GLU A 90 -10.47 -13.60 4.03
CA GLU A 90 -11.07 -13.60 2.69
C GLU A 90 -10.39 -12.61 1.74
N TYR A 91 -9.71 -11.59 2.27
CA TYR A 91 -9.10 -10.56 1.44
C TYR A 91 -7.64 -10.91 1.10
N LYS A 92 -7.30 -10.81 -0.17
CA LYS A 92 -5.90 -10.65 -0.60
C LYS A 92 -5.51 -9.20 -0.41
N VAL A 93 -4.27 -8.98 -0.02
CA VAL A 93 -3.75 -7.64 0.28
C VAL A 93 -2.91 -7.15 -0.88
N VAL A 94 -3.13 -5.94 -1.35
CA VAL A 94 -2.44 -5.34 -2.49
C VAL A 94 -1.90 -3.97 -2.10
N GLY A 95 -0.76 -3.60 -2.64
CA GLY A 95 -0.23 -2.24 -2.54
C GLY A 95 1.12 -2.10 -3.22
N GLN A 96 1.61 -0.88 -3.26
CA GLN A 96 2.86 -0.54 -3.91
C GLN A 96 4.00 -0.50 -2.88
N ASN A 97 4.95 -1.42 -2.96
CA ASN A 97 6.10 -1.47 -2.05
C ASN A 97 5.73 -1.75 -0.57
N LEU A 98 4.61 -2.41 -0.33
CA LEU A 98 4.15 -2.75 1.03
C LEU A 98 5.23 -3.47 1.83
N LEU A 99 5.86 -4.48 1.23
CA LEU A 99 6.90 -5.30 1.87
C LEU A 99 8.20 -4.53 2.14
N GLY A 100 8.40 -3.39 1.46
CA GLY A 100 9.55 -2.51 1.66
C GLY A 100 9.28 -1.38 2.65
N PHE A 101 8.01 -1.06 2.96
CA PHE A 101 7.68 0.11 3.77
C PHE A 101 6.45 -0.07 4.67
N ASP A 102 5.26 -0.20 4.12
CA ASP A 102 4.01 -0.09 4.87
C ASP A 102 3.81 -1.16 5.93
N VAL A 103 4.32 -2.36 5.71
CA VAL A 103 4.28 -3.43 6.73
C VAL A 103 4.99 -3.04 8.02
N TYR A 104 6.03 -2.20 7.93
CA TYR A 104 6.75 -1.69 9.10
C TYR A 104 5.97 -0.57 9.79
N MET A 105 5.24 0.23 9.02
CA MET A 105 4.35 1.27 9.55
C MET A 105 3.15 0.65 10.28
N VAL A 106 2.55 -0.39 9.72
CA VAL A 106 1.50 -1.19 10.40
C VAL A 106 2.02 -1.75 11.72
N ALA A 107 3.20 -2.36 11.72
CA ALA A 107 3.83 -2.85 12.96
C ALA A 107 4.14 -1.72 13.96
N GLY A 108 4.45 -0.51 13.47
CA GLY A 108 4.62 0.70 14.28
C GLY A 108 3.32 1.13 14.96
N MET A 109 2.20 1.12 14.24
CA MET A 109 0.88 1.41 14.80
C MET A 109 0.48 0.42 15.91
N GLN A 110 0.71 -0.88 15.69
CA GLN A 110 0.45 -1.92 16.69
C GLN A 110 1.28 -1.68 17.97
N ARG A 111 2.60 -1.46 17.83
CA ARG A 111 3.48 -1.16 18.98
C ARG A 111 3.03 0.10 19.73
N SER A 112 2.59 1.13 19.03
CA SER A 112 2.10 2.38 19.65
C SER A 112 0.84 2.17 20.49
N LEU A 113 0.09 1.10 20.22
CA LEU A 113 -1.08 0.68 21.00
C LEU A 113 -0.75 -0.37 22.07
N GLY A 114 0.54 -0.74 22.25
CA GLY A 114 0.97 -1.79 23.16
C GLY A 114 0.69 -3.21 22.66
N GLU A 115 0.32 -3.36 21.37
CA GLU A 115 0.10 -4.67 20.74
C GLU A 115 1.43 -5.25 20.22
N ALA A 116 1.60 -6.55 20.32
CA ALA A 116 2.66 -7.25 19.58
C ALA A 116 2.34 -7.20 18.08
N PRO A 117 3.34 -6.92 17.20
CA PRO A 117 3.10 -6.94 15.76
C PRO A 117 2.61 -8.31 15.27
N ASP A 118 1.49 -8.31 14.57
CA ASP A 118 0.93 -9.47 13.89
C ASP A 118 1.22 -9.37 12.39
N TYR A 119 1.93 -10.34 11.86
CA TYR A 119 2.35 -10.43 10.47
C TYR A 119 1.58 -11.50 9.66
N SER A 120 0.48 -12.03 10.20
CA SER A 120 -0.28 -13.13 9.56
C SER A 120 -0.86 -12.76 8.19
N TYR A 121 -1.06 -11.46 7.93
CA TYR A 121 -1.54 -10.96 6.63
C TYR A 121 -0.49 -10.99 5.52
N LEU A 122 0.81 -11.11 5.84
CA LEU A 122 1.90 -11.04 4.86
C LEU A 122 1.80 -12.13 3.78
N GLU A 123 1.37 -13.33 4.14
CA GLU A 123 1.20 -14.44 3.19
C GLU A 123 0.11 -14.17 2.14
N ARG A 124 -0.71 -13.14 2.34
CA ARG A 124 -1.79 -12.74 1.44
C ARG A 124 -1.42 -11.53 0.58
N ILE A 125 -0.20 -10.96 0.74
CA ILE A 125 0.25 -9.76 0.02
C ILE A 125 0.60 -10.07 -1.44
N TYR A 126 0.17 -9.17 -2.29
CA TYR A 126 0.59 -8.97 -3.67
C TYR A 126 1.17 -7.57 -3.81
N ASP A 127 2.49 -7.46 -3.75
CA ASP A 127 3.21 -6.19 -3.83
C ASP A 127 3.45 -5.82 -5.30
N THR A 128 2.80 -4.75 -5.78
CA THR A 128 2.88 -4.34 -7.18
C THR A 128 4.29 -3.95 -7.60
N ARG A 129 5.16 -3.52 -6.67
CA ARG A 129 6.58 -3.27 -6.95
C ARG A 129 7.32 -4.57 -7.27
N ALA A 130 7.08 -5.64 -6.49
CA ALA A 130 7.72 -6.93 -6.74
C ALA A 130 7.29 -7.52 -8.09
N TYR A 131 5.98 -7.57 -8.32
CA TYR A 131 5.44 -8.09 -9.57
C TYR A 131 5.80 -7.23 -10.78
N GLY A 132 5.74 -5.91 -10.67
CA GLY A 132 6.13 -4.99 -11.73
C GLY A 132 7.59 -5.14 -12.11
N LYS A 133 8.48 -5.32 -11.11
CA LYS A 133 9.89 -5.55 -11.32
C LYS A 133 10.13 -6.89 -12.01
N ALA A 134 9.50 -7.96 -11.52
CA ALA A 134 9.61 -9.28 -12.15
C ALA A 134 9.09 -9.29 -13.59
N TYR A 135 7.97 -8.63 -13.85
CA TYR A 135 7.40 -8.54 -15.19
C TYR A 135 8.32 -7.79 -16.16
N ARG A 136 8.88 -6.64 -15.74
CA ARG A 136 9.76 -5.83 -16.58
C ARG A 136 11.15 -6.45 -16.82
N GLU A 137 11.58 -7.34 -15.95
CA GLU A 137 12.84 -8.09 -16.06
C GLU A 137 12.60 -9.50 -16.62
N GLU A 138 11.39 -9.80 -17.11
CA GLU A 138 10.99 -11.08 -17.71
C GLU A 138 11.31 -12.30 -16.83
N LEU A 139 11.18 -12.13 -15.51
CA LEU A 139 11.49 -13.21 -14.57
C LEU A 139 10.36 -14.24 -14.50
N ASP A 140 10.76 -15.47 -14.23
CA ASP A 140 9.82 -16.56 -14.01
C ASP A 140 8.82 -16.27 -12.88
N LYS A 141 7.63 -16.82 -13.03
CA LYS A 141 6.63 -16.83 -11.97
C LYS A 141 7.19 -17.47 -10.70
N PRO A 142 6.68 -17.05 -9.53
CA PRO A 142 7.13 -17.63 -8.28
C PRO A 142 6.89 -19.15 -8.26
N LYS A 143 7.95 -19.89 -7.93
CA LYS A 143 7.89 -21.30 -7.58
C LYS A 143 8.10 -21.41 -6.08
N GLY A 144 7.11 -21.90 -5.34
CA GLY A 144 7.19 -22.03 -3.89
C GLY A 144 6.58 -20.86 -3.10
N ASN A 145 7.22 -20.44 -2.02
CA ASN A 145 6.67 -19.43 -1.11
C ASN A 145 6.64 -18.05 -1.76
N LEU A 146 5.45 -17.51 -1.96
CA LEU A 146 5.19 -16.27 -2.65
C LEU A 146 5.77 -15.06 -1.90
N LEU A 147 5.69 -15.03 -0.59
CA LEU A 147 6.22 -13.95 0.23
C LEU A 147 7.75 -13.86 0.08
N SER A 148 8.44 -14.99 0.22
CA SER A 148 9.89 -15.07 0.06
C SER A 148 10.35 -14.64 -1.34
N TRP A 149 9.60 -15.02 -2.38
CA TRP A 149 9.89 -14.60 -3.75
C TRP A 149 9.77 -13.07 -3.91
N GLN A 150 8.70 -12.46 -3.42
CA GLN A 150 8.49 -11.02 -3.47
C GLN A 150 9.62 -10.26 -2.76
N TYR A 151 10.01 -10.70 -1.56
CA TYR A 151 11.14 -10.09 -0.83
C TYR A 151 12.44 -10.16 -1.62
N LYS A 152 12.75 -11.30 -2.25
CA LYS A 152 13.94 -11.41 -3.12
C LYS A 152 13.90 -10.39 -4.25
N ILE A 153 12.78 -10.28 -4.96
CA ILE A 153 12.64 -9.36 -6.10
C ILE A 153 12.78 -7.90 -5.65
N ILE A 154 12.16 -7.50 -4.56
CA ILE A 154 12.22 -6.11 -4.06
C ILE A 154 13.66 -5.74 -3.70
N HIS A 155 14.38 -6.63 -3.05
CA HIS A 155 15.72 -6.36 -2.52
C HIS A 155 16.87 -6.71 -3.48
N ASP A 156 16.57 -7.35 -4.62
CA ASP A 156 17.60 -7.67 -5.61
C ASP A 156 18.10 -6.40 -6.31
N ARG A 157 19.35 -6.04 -6.01
CA ARG A 157 20.02 -4.86 -6.56
C ARG A 157 20.52 -5.05 -7.99
N SER A 158 20.55 -6.29 -8.48
CA SER A 158 20.93 -6.58 -9.88
C SER A 158 19.82 -6.19 -10.85
N LEU A 159 18.57 -6.24 -10.43
CA LEU A 159 17.39 -5.83 -11.19
C LEU A 159 17.30 -4.32 -11.28
N LYS A 160 17.39 -3.75 -12.48
CA LYS A 160 17.50 -2.30 -12.72
C LYS A 160 16.22 -1.60 -13.10
N SER A 161 15.16 -2.34 -13.42
CA SER A 161 13.88 -1.76 -13.81
C SER A 161 13.32 -0.87 -12.72
N ARG A 162 12.98 0.36 -13.11
CA ARG A 162 12.29 1.30 -12.25
C ARG A 162 10.80 1.00 -12.27
N VAL A 163 10.19 0.88 -11.10
CA VAL A 163 8.83 0.38 -10.94
C VAL A 163 8.08 1.14 -9.82
N SER A 164 8.24 2.47 -9.78
CA SER A 164 7.31 3.28 -9.01
C SER A 164 5.90 3.15 -9.60
N GLN A 165 4.88 3.50 -8.83
CA GLN A 165 3.49 3.43 -9.30
C GLN A 165 3.30 4.22 -10.60
N ASN A 166 3.77 5.47 -10.66
CA ASN A 166 3.73 6.31 -11.86
C ASN A 166 4.37 5.62 -13.09
N GLN A 167 5.53 4.97 -12.88
CA GLN A 167 6.20 4.27 -13.98
C GLN A 167 5.44 3.04 -14.46
N LEU A 168 4.76 2.32 -13.57
CA LEU A 168 3.91 1.19 -13.93
C LEU A 168 2.64 1.66 -14.62
N LEU A 169 2.02 2.75 -14.16
CA LEU A 169 0.86 3.36 -14.83
C LEU A 169 1.20 3.73 -16.28
N LYS A 170 2.28 4.48 -16.49
CA LYS A 170 2.78 4.83 -17.84
C LYS A 170 3.11 3.61 -18.67
N PHE A 171 3.74 2.61 -18.09
CA PHE A 171 4.14 1.38 -18.79
C PHE A 171 2.95 0.56 -19.28
N PHE A 172 1.87 0.47 -18.48
CA PHE A 172 0.65 -0.25 -18.87
C PHE A 172 -0.36 0.61 -19.64
N GLY A 173 -0.06 1.88 -19.91
CA GLY A 173 -0.98 2.80 -20.58
C GLY A 173 -2.25 3.05 -19.78
N ILE A 174 -2.15 3.08 -18.45
CA ILE A 174 -3.25 3.39 -17.56
C ILE A 174 -3.31 4.90 -17.37
N ASP A 175 -4.45 5.50 -17.68
CA ASP A 175 -4.66 6.93 -17.54
C ASP A 175 -4.64 7.35 -16.05
N PHE A 176 -3.96 8.44 -15.77
CA PHE A 176 -3.91 9.04 -14.43
C PHE A 176 -3.62 10.53 -14.49
N GLU A 177 -4.00 11.24 -13.45
CA GLU A 177 -3.75 12.67 -13.28
C GLU A 177 -2.53 12.84 -12.37
N GLU A 178 -1.46 13.47 -12.88
CA GLU A 178 -0.21 13.63 -12.14
C GLU A 178 -0.41 14.46 -10.86
N ASP A 179 -1.29 15.46 -10.90
CA ASP A 179 -1.58 16.34 -9.76
C ASP A 179 -2.37 15.65 -8.63
N LEU A 180 -2.98 14.48 -8.91
CA LEU A 180 -3.69 13.67 -7.92
C LEU A 180 -2.81 12.57 -7.33
N LEU A 181 -1.62 12.32 -7.88
CA LEU A 181 -0.65 11.41 -7.27
C LEU A 181 -0.22 11.94 -5.91
N HIS A 182 0.01 11.02 -4.98
CA HIS A 182 0.25 11.25 -3.54
C HIS A 182 -1.00 11.66 -2.75
N ASN A 183 -2.19 11.55 -3.36
CA ASN A 183 -3.42 11.39 -2.59
C ASN A 183 -3.61 9.89 -2.31
N ALA A 184 -3.53 9.49 -1.05
CA ALA A 184 -3.49 8.08 -0.64
C ALA A 184 -4.69 7.27 -1.16
N LEU A 185 -5.88 7.87 -1.26
CA LEU A 185 -7.06 7.18 -1.80
C LEU A 185 -6.95 6.98 -3.31
N TYR A 186 -6.54 8.02 -4.04
CA TYR A 186 -6.31 7.94 -5.49
C TYR A 186 -5.18 6.97 -5.82
N ASP A 187 -4.10 6.99 -5.05
CA ASP A 187 -2.98 6.07 -5.22
C ASP A 187 -3.41 4.61 -5.03
N ASN A 188 -4.28 4.32 -4.08
CA ASN A 188 -4.86 2.99 -3.91
C ASN A 188 -5.72 2.56 -5.11
N GLN A 189 -6.53 3.46 -5.68
CA GLN A 189 -7.32 3.18 -6.87
C GLN A 189 -6.39 2.83 -8.05
N LYS A 190 -5.37 3.64 -8.28
CA LYS A 190 -4.39 3.43 -9.35
C LYS A 190 -3.49 2.21 -9.11
N CYS A 191 -3.12 1.94 -7.86
CA CYS A 191 -2.42 0.71 -7.49
C CYS A 191 -3.24 -0.54 -7.84
N TYR A 192 -4.54 -0.51 -7.60
CA TYR A 192 -5.42 -1.62 -7.98
C TYR A 192 -5.52 -1.82 -9.49
N GLU A 193 -5.55 -0.73 -10.26
CA GLU A 193 -5.52 -0.81 -11.73
C GLU A 193 -4.20 -1.43 -12.24
N VAL A 194 -3.06 -1.02 -11.68
CA VAL A 194 -1.75 -1.62 -11.95
C VAL A 194 -1.74 -3.11 -11.59
N PHE A 195 -2.28 -3.47 -10.42
CA PHE A 195 -2.37 -4.86 -10.02
C PHE A 195 -3.21 -5.71 -10.98
N LYS A 196 -4.36 -5.20 -11.44
CA LYS A 196 -5.19 -5.88 -12.45
C LYS A 196 -4.41 -6.10 -13.76
N ALA A 197 -3.67 -5.10 -14.22
CA ALA A 197 -2.85 -5.21 -15.41
C ALA A 197 -1.74 -6.28 -15.24
N LEU A 198 -0.98 -6.21 -14.14
CA LEU A 198 0.04 -7.21 -13.80
C LEU A 198 -0.54 -8.62 -13.75
N LYS A 199 -1.67 -8.78 -13.08
CA LYS A 199 -2.33 -10.07 -12.95
C LYS A 199 -2.74 -10.66 -14.31
N LYS A 200 -3.29 -9.82 -15.20
CA LYS A 200 -3.66 -10.19 -16.56
C LYS A 200 -2.42 -10.64 -17.36
N HIS A 201 -1.37 -9.83 -17.37
CA HIS A 201 -0.18 -10.07 -18.17
C HIS A 201 0.69 -11.23 -17.66
N MET A 202 0.73 -11.44 -16.35
CA MET A 202 1.48 -12.53 -15.73
C MET A 202 0.66 -13.81 -15.54
N ASN A 203 -0.65 -13.81 -15.85
CA ASN A 203 -1.58 -14.93 -15.59
C ASN A 203 -1.52 -15.43 -14.14
N LEU A 204 -1.67 -14.51 -13.16
CA LEU A 204 -1.62 -14.79 -11.71
C LEU A 204 -2.97 -15.27 -11.18
#